data_e8117642cc5f7a283ae9c44b34eb6d39
#
_entry.id   e8117642cc5f7a283ae9c44b34eb6d39
#
_cell.length_a   1.000
_cell.length_b   1.000
_cell.length_c   1.000
_cell.angle_alpha   90.00
_cell.angle_beta   90.00
_cell.angle_gamma   90.00
#
_symmetry.space_group_name_H-M   'P 1'
#
loop_
_entity.id
_entity.type
_entity.pdbx_description
1 polymer ?
#
loop_
_entity_poly.entity_id
_entity_poly.type
_entity_poly.pdbx_seq_one_letter_code
_entity_poly.pdbx_strand_id
1 'polypeptide(L)' 'MDQARTGALIRALRQNKQLTQRQLADAIGVSDKAVSKWERG' A
#
# COMPACT_ATOMS: atom_id res chain seq x y z
N MET A 1 -1.28 12.30 11.38
CA MET A 1 -1.16 10.89 11.02
C MET A 1 0.27 10.60 10.59
N ASP A 2 0.87 9.55 11.11
CA ASP A 2 2.23 9.17 10.78
C ASP A 2 2.23 8.41 9.46
N GLN A 3 2.80 9.02 8.42
CA GLN A 3 2.82 8.45 7.09
C GLN A 3 3.63 7.15 7.01
N ALA A 4 4.72 7.08 7.75
CA ALA A 4 5.55 5.87 7.78
C ALA A 4 4.80 4.71 8.42
N ARG A 5 4.06 4.97 9.50
CA ARG A 5 3.25 3.96 10.16
C ARG A 5 2.11 3.49 9.26
N THR A 6 1.45 4.42 8.58
CA THR A 6 0.39 4.10 7.63
C THR A 6 0.92 3.26 6.49
N GLY A 7 2.09 3.60 5.96
CA GLY A 7 2.72 2.83 4.90
C GLY A 7 3.05 1.41 5.33
N ALA A 8 3.55 1.24 6.55
CA ALA A 8 3.86 -0.08 7.09
C ALA A 8 2.60 -0.94 7.25
N LEU A 9 1.49 -0.34 7.69
CA LEU A 9 0.22 -1.03 7.83
C LEU A 9 -0.34 -1.47 6.47
N ILE A 10 -0.25 -0.58 5.49
CA ILE A 10 -0.70 -0.88 4.12
C ILE A 10 0.09 -2.04 3.55
N ARG A 11 1.40 -2.01 3.73
CA ARG A 11 2.27 -3.07 3.25
C ARG A 11 1.95 -4.41 3.91
N ALA A 12 1.74 -4.40 5.23
CA ALA A 12 1.42 -5.59 5.98
C ALA A 12 0.10 -6.20 5.52
N LEU A 13 -0.92 -5.36 5.33
CA LEU A 13 -2.22 -5.80 4.82
C LEU A 13 -2.09 -6.41 3.43
N ARG A 14 -1.33 -5.74 2.57
CA ARG A 14 -1.13 -6.21 1.21
C ARG A 14 -0.46 -7.59 1.20
N GLN A 15 0.61 -7.73 1.97
CA GLN A 15 1.35 -8.99 2.04
C GLN A 15 0.52 -10.10 2.67
N ASN A 16 -0.28 -9.77 3.67
CA ASN A 16 -1.16 -10.73 4.32
C ASN A 16 -2.18 -11.31 3.34
N LYS A 17 -2.63 -10.49 2.39
CA LYS A 17 -3.58 -10.90 1.36
C LYS A 17 -2.89 -11.40 0.10
N GLN A 18 -1.56 -11.43 0.10
CA GLN A 18 -0.75 -11.87 -1.04
C GLN A 18 -1.02 -11.05 -2.31
N LEU A 19 -1.15 -9.74 -2.11
CA LEU A 19 -1.39 -8.81 -3.22
C LEU A 19 -0.10 -8.10 -3.62
N THR A 20 0.03 -7.81 -4.92
CA THR A 20 1.06 -6.88 -5.38
C THR A 20 0.61 -5.44 -5.10
N GLN A 21 1.56 -4.48 -5.18
CA GLN A 21 1.21 -3.07 -5.05
C GLN A 21 0.14 -2.67 -6.05
N ARG A 22 0.26 -3.15 -7.28
CA ARG A 22 -0.70 -2.84 -8.33
C ARG A 22 -2.06 -3.44 -8.04
N GLN A 23 -2.10 -4.67 -7.56
CA GLN A 23 -3.37 -5.31 -7.22
C GLN A 23 -4.08 -4.56 -6.10
N LEU A 24 -3.35 -4.14 -5.09
CA LEU A 24 -3.93 -3.34 -4.03
C LEU A 24 -4.42 -2.00 -4.56
N ALA A 25 -3.62 -1.33 -5.38
CA ALA A 25 -3.98 -0.05 -5.97
C ALA A 25 -5.29 -0.16 -6.76
N ASP A 26 -5.41 -1.19 -7.58
CA ASP A 26 -6.63 -1.42 -8.36
C ASP A 26 -7.84 -1.65 -7.46
N ALA A 27 -7.64 -2.38 -6.36
CA ALA A 27 -8.73 -2.70 -5.44
C ALA A 27 -9.28 -1.46 -4.72
N ILE A 28 -8.42 -0.50 -4.42
CA ILE A 28 -8.84 0.70 -3.69
C ILE A 28 -8.98 1.93 -4.58
N GLY A 29 -8.75 1.78 -5.88
CA GLY A 29 -9.00 2.84 -6.86
C GLY A 29 -7.95 3.94 -6.89
N VAL A 30 -6.68 3.59 -6.64
CA VAL A 30 -5.57 4.53 -6.72
C VAL A 30 -4.49 3.98 -7.65
N SER A 31 -3.46 4.79 -7.92
CA SER A 31 -2.37 4.33 -8.77
C SER A 31 -1.39 3.46 -7.95
N ASP A 32 -0.68 2.58 -8.64
CA ASP A 32 0.36 1.76 -8.00
C ASP A 32 1.49 2.64 -7.47
N LYS A 33 1.74 3.77 -8.12
CA LYS A 33 2.73 4.74 -7.64
C LYS A 33 2.34 5.34 -6.29
N ALA A 34 1.05 5.57 -6.09
CA ALA A 34 0.56 6.07 -4.81
C ALA A 34 0.82 5.04 -3.69
N VAL A 35 0.51 3.78 -3.95
CA VAL A 35 0.77 2.71 -2.98
C VAL A 35 2.26 2.61 -2.69
N SER A 36 3.09 2.64 -3.72
CA SER A 36 4.55 2.58 -3.57
C SER A 36 5.07 3.73 -2.71
N LYS A 37 4.55 4.94 -2.95
CA LYS A 37 4.93 6.12 -2.18
C LYS A 37 4.55 5.96 -0.70
N TRP A 38 3.36 5.46 -0.45
CA TRP A 38 2.89 5.25 0.93
C TRP A 38 3.76 4.22 1.66
N GLU A 39 4.13 3.15 0.98
CA GLU A 39 4.92 2.09 1.59
C GLU A 39 6.37 2.52 1.86
N ARG A 40 6.86 3.50 1.12
CA ARG A 40 8.19 4.05 1.39
C ARG A 40 8.20 5.03 2.57
N GLY A 41 7.07 5.54 2.91
CA GLY A 41 6.95 6.55 3.96
C GLY A 41 7.11 7.93 3.40
#